data_4e29e5eb17ccc36aefa210705d890a1c
#
_entry.id   4e29e5eb17ccc36aefa210705d890a1c
#
_cell.length_a   1.000
_cell.length_b   1.000
_cell.length_c   1.000
_cell.angle_alpha   90.00
_cell.angle_beta   90.00
_cell.angle_gamma   90.00
#
_symmetry.space_group_name_H-M   'P 1'
#
loop_
_entity.id
_entity.type
_entity.pdbx_description
1 polymer ?
#
loop_
_entity_poly.entity_id
_entity_poly.type
_entity_poly.pdbx_seq_one_letter_code
_entity_poly.pdbx_strand_id
1 'polypeptide(L)'
;VKVTPCSRLVPATALVTALVMAAALLTGCSGRSPGPASGNGAPGAGLDDPVKKEIAMQLVSSAENSTLDWKAQYKYIEDIGDGRGYTAGIIGFCSGTGDMLRVVERYASARPGNPLERFLPALRAVRGSDAHDGLGRPFTDAWVEAAADPAFRSAQDAERDDSSFDPAVEQGRDDGLGALGQFIYYDAYVMHGSADSDGTVGFRTIRRGALAAAEPPSRGGDEVTYLNAFLDARVAAIHKEPSHSDTSRIETAQRVFVREGRLQLETPLDWKVYGDSYHIG
;
A
#
# COMPACT_ATOMS: atom_id res chain seq x y z
N VAL A 1 -21.90 5.18 -7.51
CA VAL A 1 -22.23 3.77 -7.68
C VAL A 1 -21.42 3.02 -6.65
N LYS A 2 -22.10 2.32 -5.72
CA LYS A 2 -21.47 1.58 -4.63
C LYS A 2 -20.63 0.44 -5.23
N VAL A 3 -19.33 0.48 -5.06
CA VAL A 3 -18.49 -0.71 -5.21
C VAL A 3 -18.66 -1.52 -3.95
N THR A 4 -19.45 -2.57 -4.03
CA THR A 4 -19.63 -3.56 -2.96
C THR A 4 -18.56 -4.62 -3.18
N PRO A 5 -17.66 -4.88 -2.23
CA PRO A 5 -16.81 -6.07 -2.32
C PRO A 5 -17.69 -7.32 -2.20
N CYS A 6 -17.41 -8.32 -2.99
CA CYS A 6 -18.14 -9.58 -3.04
C CYS A 6 -17.90 -10.38 -1.74
N SER A 7 -18.71 -10.11 -0.72
CA SER A 7 -18.71 -10.86 0.55
C SER A 7 -19.53 -12.12 0.38
N ARG A 8 -18.89 -13.28 0.42
CA ARG A 8 -19.57 -14.56 0.63
C ARG A 8 -19.92 -14.68 2.11
N LEU A 9 -21.22 -14.72 2.41
CA LEU A 9 -21.74 -15.09 3.73
C LEU A 9 -21.45 -16.58 4.01
N VAL A 10 -20.83 -16.86 5.15
CA VAL A 10 -20.82 -18.19 5.80
C VAL A 10 -21.38 -17.99 7.20
N PRO A 11 -22.35 -18.82 7.65
CA PRO A 11 -23.03 -18.60 8.92
C PRO A 11 -22.18 -19.04 10.12
N ALA A 12 -22.20 -18.20 11.15
CA ALA A 12 -21.59 -18.46 12.45
C ALA A 12 -22.35 -19.52 13.23
N THR A 13 -21.63 -20.52 13.74
CA THR A 13 -22.12 -21.40 14.84
C THR A 13 -21.32 -21.07 16.08
N ALA A 14 -22.02 -20.58 17.09
CA ALA A 14 -21.50 -20.28 18.42
C ALA A 14 -21.27 -21.57 19.22
N LEU A 15 -20.15 -21.68 19.91
CA LEU A 15 -20.00 -22.55 21.06
C LEU A 15 -19.32 -21.82 22.21
N VAL A 16 -20.08 -21.68 23.29
CA VAL A 16 -19.68 -21.15 24.60
C VAL A 16 -19.09 -22.32 25.42
N THR A 17 -17.93 -22.17 26.02
CA THR A 17 -17.58 -22.90 27.26
C THR A 17 -16.65 -22.06 28.13
N ALA A 18 -16.95 -22.14 29.41
CA ALA A 18 -16.47 -21.28 30.48
C ALA A 18 -15.24 -21.83 31.22
N LEU A 19 -14.50 -20.89 31.78
CA LEU A 19 -13.93 -20.83 33.14
C LEU A 19 -13.06 -21.97 33.68
N VAL A 20 -11.84 -21.67 34.11
CA VAL A 20 -11.34 -21.92 35.48
C VAL A 20 -10.14 -21.00 35.80
N MET A 21 -10.24 -20.31 36.94
CA MET A 21 -9.17 -19.55 37.59
C MET A 21 -8.16 -20.49 38.28
N ALA A 22 -6.87 -20.10 38.25
CA ALA A 22 -5.95 -20.48 39.33
C ALA A 22 -4.96 -19.33 39.57
N ALA A 23 -5.05 -18.73 40.75
CA ALA A 23 -4.10 -17.79 41.30
C ALA A 23 -2.91 -18.54 41.93
N ALA A 24 -1.70 -18.12 41.62
CA ALA A 24 -0.53 -18.47 42.41
C ALA A 24 0.30 -17.21 42.67
N LEU A 25 0.32 -16.81 43.92
CA LEU A 25 1.21 -15.79 44.48
C LEU A 25 2.59 -16.42 44.71
N LEU A 26 3.65 -15.81 44.17
CA LEU A 26 5.01 -15.95 44.70
C LEU A 26 5.71 -14.60 44.70
N THR A 27 6.07 -14.20 45.90
CA THR A 27 6.88 -13.04 46.29
C THR A 27 8.34 -13.23 45.92
N GLY A 28 8.99 -12.12 45.50
CA GLY A 28 10.37 -11.95 45.89
C GLY A 28 11.37 -11.56 44.81
N CYS A 29 11.96 -10.43 45.04
CA CYS A 29 13.29 -9.92 44.76
C CYS A 29 13.39 -8.76 43.77
N SER A 30 13.64 -7.62 44.38
CA SER A 30 14.06 -6.35 43.79
C SER A 30 15.28 -6.52 42.90
N GLY A 31 15.04 -6.52 41.58
CA GLY A 31 16.09 -6.28 40.59
C GLY A 31 15.73 -4.97 39.87
N ARG A 32 16.56 -3.95 40.12
CA ARG A 32 16.47 -2.66 39.45
C ARG A 32 16.72 -2.87 37.96
N SER A 33 15.67 -2.95 37.16
CA SER A 33 15.81 -2.96 35.70
C SER A 33 16.37 -1.62 35.24
N PRO A 34 17.41 -1.60 34.39
CA PRO A 34 17.78 -0.40 33.67
C PRO A 34 16.58 0.06 32.86
N GLY A 35 16.24 1.35 32.95
CA GLY A 35 15.28 1.98 32.06
C GLY A 35 15.67 1.78 30.60
N PRO A 36 14.72 1.85 29.66
CA PRO A 36 15.04 1.76 28.25
C PRO A 36 16.06 2.86 27.93
N ALA A 37 17.26 2.45 27.58
CA ALA A 37 18.24 3.32 26.98
C ALA A 37 17.60 3.91 25.73
N SER A 38 17.51 5.23 25.64
CA SER A 38 17.30 5.94 24.38
C SER A 38 18.49 5.56 23.48
N GLY A 39 18.33 4.48 22.76
CA GLY A 39 19.30 4.04 21.79
C GLY A 39 19.22 4.95 20.57
N ASN A 40 20.18 5.86 20.42
CA ASN A 40 20.64 6.30 19.10
C ASN A 40 21.25 5.07 18.42
N GLY A 41 20.40 4.10 18.04
CA GLY A 41 20.78 3.02 17.17
C GLY A 41 21.14 3.61 15.80
N ALA A 42 22.19 3.10 15.17
CA ALA A 42 22.46 3.35 13.77
C ALA A 42 21.15 3.21 12.97
N PRO A 43 20.87 4.06 11.95
CA PRO A 43 19.63 3.97 11.18
C PRO A 43 19.42 2.53 10.73
N GLY A 44 18.33 1.89 11.13
CA GLY A 44 17.97 0.55 10.64
C GLY A 44 17.85 0.60 9.11
N ALA A 45 18.05 -0.53 8.44
CA ALA A 45 17.83 -0.62 7.00
C ALA A 45 16.44 -0.06 6.65
N GLY A 46 16.39 0.88 5.70
CA GLY A 46 15.12 1.50 5.26
C GLY A 46 14.21 0.50 4.54
N LEU A 47 13.11 1.00 4.01
CA LEU A 47 12.13 0.17 3.28
C LEU A 47 12.71 -0.42 1.97
N ASP A 48 13.79 0.14 1.45
CA ASP A 48 14.55 -0.38 0.30
C ASP A 48 15.39 -1.63 0.60
N ASP A 49 15.51 -2.05 1.87
CA ASP A 49 16.01 -3.38 2.19
C ASP A 49 15.12 -4.45 1.52
N PRO A 50 15.71 -5.44 0.79
CA PRO A 50 14.92 -6.39 0.01
C PRO A 50 13.87 -7.17 0.81
N VAL A 51 14.13 -7.49 2.08
CA VAL A 51 13.18 -8.20 2.95
C VAL A 51 12.03 -7.26 3.32
N LYS A 52 12.33 -6.02 3.70
CA LYS A 52 11.32 -5.02 4.06
C LYS A 52 10.50 -4.59 2.86
N LYS A 53 11.12 -4.48 1.68
CA LYS A 53 10.40 -4.23 0.42
C LYS A 53 9.42 -5.36 0.10
N GLU A 54 9.80 -6.63 0.25
CA GLU A 54 8.90 -7.77 0.07
C GLU A 54 7.71 -7.72 1.05
N ILE A 55 7.95 -7.39 2.33
CA ILE A 55 6.90 -7.18 3.33
C ILE A 55 5.96 -6.04 2.89
N ALA A 56 6.49 -4.93 2.44
CA ALA A 56 5.70 -3.79 1.96
C ALA A 56 4.81 -4.16 0.77
N MET A 57 5.33 -4.96 -0.18
CA MET A 57 4.52 -5.45 -1.31
C MET A 57 3.36 -6.32 -0.83
N GLN A 58 3.57 -7.21 0.12
CA GLN A 58 2.53 -8.06 0.71
C GLN A 58 1.49 -7.23 1.47
N LEU A 59 1.92 -6.24 2.24
CA LEU A 59 1.04 -5.34 2.98
C LEU A 59 0.13 -4.54 2.04
N VAL A 60 0.68 -3.92 1.00
CA VAL A 60 -0.10 -3.20 -0.03
C VAL A 60 -1.06 -4.16 -0.73
N SER A 61 -0.59 -5.35 -1.13
CA SER A 61 -1.44 -6.31 -1.83
C SER A 61 -2.59 -6.83 -0.98
N SER A 62 -2.42 -6.94 0.35
CA SER A 62 -3.52 -7.27 1.25
C SER A 62 -4.65 -6.23 1.21
N ALA A 63 -4.31 -4.96 0.98
CA ALA A 63 -5.26 -3.85 0.91
C ALA A 63 -5.82 -3.61 -0.50
N GLU A 64 -5.02 -3.82 -1.55
CA GLU A 64 -5.45 -3.62 -2.93
C GLU A 64 -6.15 -4.86 -3.54
N ASN A 65 -5.65 -6.06 -3.18
CA ASN A 65 -6.01 -7.31 -3.86
C ASN A 65 -6.54 -8.40 -2.92
N SER A 66 -6.69 -8.12 -1.63
CA SER A 66 -7.11 -9.09 -0.60
C SER A 66 -6.28 -10.39 -0.59
N THR A 67 -4.97 -10.29 -0.85
CA THR A 67 -4.03 -11.42 -0.89
C THR A 67 -2.61 -10.99 -0.56
N LEU A 68 -1.79 -11.91 -0.03
CA LEU A 68 -0.35 -11.72 0.13
C LEU A 68 0.45 -12.10 -1.13
N ASP A 69 -0.16 -12.83 -2.08
CA ASP A 69 0.46 -13.19 -3.35
C ASP A 69 0.37 -12.03 -4.35
N TRP A 70 1.15 -10.97 -4.08
CA TRP A 70 1.20 -9.79 -4.93
C TRP A 70 1.77 -10.09 -6.33
N LYS A 71 2.59 -11.16 -6.46
CA LYS A 71 3.19 -11.55 -7.75
C LYS A 71 2.16 -12.15 -8.70
N ALA A 72 1.07 -12.72 -8.19
CA ALA A 72 -0.04 -13.16 -9.01
C ALA A 72 -0.76 -11.99 -9.71
N GLN A 73 -0.60 -10.76 -9.20
CA GLN A 73 -1.29 -9.57 -9.71
C GLN A 73 -0.66 -8.97 -10.99
N TYR A 74 0.53 -9.40 -11.41
CA TYR A 74 1.09 -8.95 -12.70
C TYR A 74 0.14 -9.15 -13.89
N LYS A 75 -0.70 -10.17 -13.85
CA LYS A 75 -1.68 -10.51 -14.91
C LYS A 75 -3.05 -9.88 -14.72
N TYR A 76 -3.32 -9.28 -13.55
CA TYR A 76 -4.63 -8.69 -13.28
C TYR A 76 -4.93 -7.55 -14.25
N ILE A 77 -6.16 -7.54 -14.80
CA ILE A 77 -6.70 -6.44 -15.59
C ILE A 77 -8.22 -6.52 -15.61
N GLU A 78 -8.90 -5.44 -15.23
CA GLU A 78 -10.36 -5.32 -15.18
C GLU A 78 -10.77 -3.86 -15.30
N ASP A 79 -11.96 -3.57 -15.83
CA ASP A 79 -12.64 -2.30 -15.63
C ASP A 79 -13.51 -2.41 -14.38
N ILE A 80 -13.11 -1.75 -13.31
CA ILE A 80 -13.84 -1.75 -12.03
C ILE A 80 -14.92 -0.66 -11.95
N GLY A 81 -15.13 0.10 -13.05
CA GLY A 81 -16.19 1.11 -13.17
C GLY A 81 -15.97 2.36 -12.31
N ASP A 82 -14.74 2.70 -12.00
CA ASP A 82 -14.38 3.86 -11.16
C ASP A 82 -14.08 5.15 -11.95
N GLY A 83 -14.30 5.13 -13.27
CA GLY A 83 -14.10 6.27 -14.17
C GLY A 83 -12.66 6.46 -14.65
N ARG A 84 -11.75 5.49 -14.39
CA ARG A 84 -10.35 5.52 -14.79
C ARG A 84 -10.00 4.54 -15.91
N GLY A 85 -11.02 3.88 -16.49
CA GLY A 85 -10.88 2.85 -17.50
C GLY A 85 -10.39 1.51 -16.93
N TYR A 86 -9.53 0.78 -17.66
CA TYR A 86 -8.96 -0.45 -17.13
C TYR A 86 -8.02 -0.18 -15.97
N THR A 87 -8.13 -0.99 -14.93
CA THR A 87 -7.19 -1.08 -13.79
C THR A 87 -6.44 -2.41 -13.88
N ALA A 88 -5.11 -2.40 -13.80
CA ALA A 88 -4.29 -3.59 -14.06
C ALA A 88 -2.99 -3.64 -13.25
N GLY A 89 -2.44 -4.85 -13.11
CA GLY A 89 -1.12 -5.07 -12.53
C GLY A 89 -1.05 -4.96 -11.02
N ILE A 90 0.20 -4.89 -10.53
CA ILE A 90 0.55 -5.08 -9.11
C ILE A 90 0.09 -3.98 -8.16
N ILE A 91 -0.21 -2.78 -8.65
CA ILE A 91 -0.70 -1.65 -7.86
C ILE A 91 -1.90 -0.95 -8.51
N GLY A 92 -2.55 -1.57 -9.50
CA GLY A 92 -3.73 -0.99 -10.15
C GLY A 92 -3.40 0.14 -11.13
N PHE A 93 -2.47 -0.06 -12.07
CA PHE A 93 -2.20 0.89 -13.16
C PHE A 93 -3.46 1.11 -13.99
N CYS A 94 -3.83 2.37 -14.24
CA CYS A 94 -5.07 2.70 -14.94
C CYS A 94 -4.80 3.21 -16.37
N SER A 95 -5.67 2.83 -17.32
CA SER A 95 -5.55 3.31 -18.71
C SER A 95 -5.79 4.82 -18.83
N GLY A 96 -6.74 5.34 -18.06
CA GLY A 96 -7.11 6.76 -18.07
C GLY A 96 -6.07 7.66 -17.40
N THR A 97 -5.38 7.23 -16.36
CA THR A 97 -4.36 8.03 -15.64
C THR A 97 -3.02 8.06 -16.38
N GLY A 98 -2.78 7.10 -17.29
CA GLY A 98 -1.59 7.04 -18.14
C GLY A 98 -0.39 6.31 -17.54
N ASP A 99 -0.49 5.77 -16.33
CA ASP A 99 0.51 4.89 -15.74
C ASP A 99 0.56 3.51 -16.44
N MET A 100 -0.60 2.96 -16.82
CA MET A 100 -0.66 1.77 -17.68
C MET A 100 0.08 2.00 -19.03
N LEU A 101 -0.07 3.17 -19.63
CA LEU A 101 0.68 3.55 -20.84
C LEU A 101 2.18 3.49 -20.58
N ARG A 102 2.66 4.05 -19.46
CA ARG A 102 4.10 4.04 -19.13
C ARG A 102 4.63 2.63 -18.92
N VAL A 103 3.85 1.74 -18.29
CA VAL A 103 4.21 0.30 -18.19
C VAL A 103 4.42 -0.30 -19.57
N VAL A 104 3.50 -0.09 -20.51
CA VAL A 104 3.59 -0.65 -21.87
C VAL A 104 4.73 0.00 -22.66
N GLU A 105 5.01 1.30 -22.49
CA GLU A 105 6.16 1.99 -23.11
C GLU A 105 7.49 1.44 -22.60
N ARG A 106 7.62 1.20 -21.29
CA ARG A 106 8.81 0.56 -20.69
C ARG A 106 9.01 -0.85 -21.24
N TYR A 107 7.91 -1.63 -21.31
CA TYR A 107 7.98 -2.98 -21.85
C TYR A 107 8.35 -2.99 -23.34
N ALA A 108 7.77 -2.10 -24.15
CA ALA A 108 8.10 -1.96 -25.57
C ALA A 108 9.58 -1.55 -25.78
N SER A 109 10.11 -0.68 -24.92
CA SER A 109 11.52 -0.29 -24.93
C SER A 109 12.45 -1.46 -24.60
N ALA A 110 12.10 -2.27 -23.60
CA ALA A 110 12.90 -3.42 -23.18
C ALA A 110 12.77 -4.62 -24.14
N ARG A 111 11.63 -4.76 -24.81
CA ARG A 111 11.29 -5.88 -25.69
C ARG A 111 10.48 -5.41 -26.90
N PRO A 112 11.13 -4.84 -27.92
CA PRO A 112 10.46 -4.42 -29.16
C PRO A 112 9.71 -5.58 -29.83
N GLY A 113 8.54 -5.30 -30.38
CA GLY A 113 7.68 -6.31 -31.02
C GLY A 113 6.86 -7.17 -30.07
N ASN A 114 6.80 -6.81 -28.76
CA ASN A 114 5.97 -7.50 -27.78
C ASN A 114 4.45 -7.35 -28.08
N PRO A 115 3.59 -8.23 -27.56
CA PRO A 115 2.16 -8.25 -27.90
C PRO A 115 1.39 -6.99 -27.50
N LEU A 116 1.89 -6.19 -26.53
CA LEU A 116 1.23 -4.97 -26.04
C LEU A 116 1.61 -3.72 -26.87
N GLU A 117 2.74 -3.72 -27.56
CA GLU A 117 3.26 -2.54 -28.28
C GLU A 117 2.25 -1.94 -29.28
N ARG A 118 1.49 -2.81 -29.98
CA ARG A 118 0.46 -2.40 -30.94
C ARG A 118 -0.66 -1.56 -30.34
N PHE A 119 -0.85 -1.61 -29.03
CA PHE A 119 -1.90 -0.87 -28.31
C PHE A 119 -1.45 0.49 -27.79
N LEU A 120 -0.18 0.86 -27.95
CA LEU A 120 0.34 2.18 -27.53
C LEU A 120 -0.45 3.36 -28.11
N PRO A 121 -0.87 3.37 -29.40
CA PRO A 121 -1.70 4.46 -29.94
C PRO A 121 -3.05 4.57 -29.21
N ALA A 122 -3.71 3.46 -28.92
CA ALA A 122 -5.00 3.44 -28.20
C ALA A 122 -4.83 3.90 -26.74
N LEU A 123 -3.81 3.41 -26.02
CA LEU A 123 -3.50 3.85 -24.65
C LEU A 123 -3.23 5.35 -24.57
N ARG A 124 -2.56 5.94 -25.58
CA ARG A 124 -2.37 7.39 -25.64
C ARG A 124 -3.66 8.16 -25.90
N ALA A 125 -4.56 7.59 -26.71
CA ALA A 125 -5.82 8.23 -27.07
C ALA A 125 -6.82 8.27 -25.89
N VAL A 126 -6.86 7.25 -25.02
CA VAL A 126 -7.81 7.17 -23.90
C VAL A 126 -7.35 7.92 -22.65
N ARG A 127 -6.15 8.48 -22.62
CA ARG A 127 -5.67 9.26 -21.46
C ARG A 127 -6.62 10.40 -21.09
N GLY A 128 -6.90 10.51 -19.80
CA GLY A 128 -7.84 11.52 -19.25
C GLY A 128 -9.30 11.10 -19.37
N SER A 129 -9.59 9.84 -19.70
CA SER A 129 -10.97 9.30 -19.80
C SER A 129 -11.03 7.85 -19.31
N ASP A 130 -12.24 7.34 -19.17
CA ASP A 130 -12.56 5.94 -18.91
C ASP A 130 -12.82 5.12 -20.18
N ALA A 131 -12.58 5.72 -21.36
CA ALA A 131 -12.83 5.08 -22.64
C ALA A 131 -11.95 3.84 -22.88
N HIS A 132 -12.48 2.89 -23.66
CA HIS A 132 -11.80 1.64 -24.05
C HIS A 132 -11.54 1.55 -25.55
N ASP A 133 -11.59 2.67 -26.29
CA ASP A 133 -11.42 2.67 -27.74
C ASP A 133 -10.07 2.05 -28.14
N GLY A 134 -10.14 0.94 -28.89
CA GLY A 134 -8.97 0.18 -29.29
C GLY A 134 -8.34 -0.72 -28.22
N LEU A 135 -8.89 -0.77 -26.99
CA LEU A 135 -8.40 -1.55 -25.86
C LEU A 135 -9.29 -2.74 -25.46
N GLY A 136 -10.17 -3.24 -26.32
CA GLY A 136 -11.07 -4.35 -26.00
C GLY A 136 -10.35 -5.65 -25.63
N ARG A 137 -11.10 -6.76 -25.67
CA ARG A 137 -10.58 -8.09 -25.26
C ARG A 137 -9.19 -8.45 -25.80
N PRO A 138 -8.81 -8.11 -27.07
CA PRO A 138 -7.46 -8.41 -27.54
C PRO A 138 -6.34 -7.72 -26.74
N PHE A 139 -6.63 -6.58 -26.12
CA PHE A 139 -5.70 -5.89 -25.22
C PHE A 139 -5.60 -6.58 -23.86
N THR A 140 -6.75 -6.91 -23.26
CA THR A 140 -6.75 -7.59 -21.95
C THR A 140 -6.14 -8.98 -22.03
N ASP A 141 -6.40 -9.75 -23.11
CA ASP A 141 -5.77 -11.04 -23.35
C ASP A 141 -4.23 -10.89 -23.51
N ALA A 142 -3.77 -9.87 -24.26
CA ALA A 142 -2.33 -9.59 -24.43
C ALA A 142 -1.65 -9.16 -23.10
N TRP A 143 -2.34 -8.43 -22.21
CA TRP A 143 -1.84 -8.10 -20.89
C TRP A 143 -1.59 -9.35 -20.04
N VAL A 144 -2.60 -10.25 -20.01
CA VAL A 144 -2.51 -11.52 -19.27
C VAL A 144 -1.37 -12.40 -19.80
N GLU A 145 -1.22 -12.48 -21.13
CA GLU A 145 -0.12 -13.22 -21.78
C GLU A 145 1.24 -12.61 -21.43
N ALA A 146 1.37 -11.29 -21.53
CA ALA A 146 2.61 -10.58 -21.24
C ALA A 146 3.10 -10.78 -19.80
N ALA A 147 2.21 -11.05 -18.83
CA ALA A 147 2.58 -11.30 -17.45
C ALA A 147 3.48 -12.52 -17.22
N ALA A 148 3.57 -13.42 -18.19
CA ALA A 148 4.54 -14.52 -18.18
C ALA A 148 5.97 -14.05 -18.52
N ASP A 149 6.14 -12.90 -19.22
CA ASP A 149 7.43 -12.35 -19.60
C ASP A 149 8.09 -11.61 -18.43
N PRO A 150 9.33 -12.00 -18.01
CA PRO A 150 10.06 -11.26 -16.98
C PRO A 150 10.27 -9.78 -17.30
N ALA A 151 10.44 -9.41 -18.59
CA ALA A 151 10.63 -8.01 -18.99
C ALA A 151 9.36 -7.17 -18.74
N PHE A 152 8.18 -7.76 -18.92
CA PHE A 152 6.92 -7.08 -18.58
C PHE A 152 6.73 -6.90 -17.08
N ARG A 153 7.07 -7.92 -16.28
CA ARG A 153 7.05 -7.79 -14.82
C ARG A 153 8.01 -6.72 -14.34
N SER A 154 9.24 -6.70 -14.90
CA SER A 154 10.21 -5.64 -14.58
C SER A 154 9.71 -4.24 -14.99
N ALA A 155 8.94 -4.12 -16.08
CA ALA A 155 8.34 -2.85 -16.49
C ALA A 155 7.28 -2.36 -15.48
N GLN A 156 6.46 -3.28 -14.94
CA GLN A 156 5.50 -2.95 -13.86
C GLN A 156 6.22 -2.58 -12.55
N ASP A 157 7.28 -3.33 -12.18
CA ASP A 157 8.09 -3.02 -11.00
C ASP A 157 8.72 -1.64 -11.11
N ALA A 158 9.32 -1.30 -12.25
CA ALA A 158 9.95 -0.01 -12.47
C ALA A 158 8.93 1.15 -12.43
N GLU A 159 7.72 0.96 -13.01
CA GLU A 159 6.69 1.98 -12.96
C GLU A 159 6.17 2.20 -11.53
N ARG A 160 5.97 1.11 -10.74
CA ARG A 160 5.65 1.21 -9.32
C ARG A 160 6.74 1.95 -8.54
N ASP A 161 7.99 1.58 -8.76
CA ASP A 161 9.11 2.16 -8.04
C ASP A 161 9.20 3.67 -8.34
N ASP A 162 9.21 4.07 -9.60
CA ASP A 162 9.31 5.48 -9.99
C ASP A 162 8.10 6.33 -9.58
N SER A 163 6.89 5.76 -9.63
CA SER A 163 5.66 6.53 -9.36
C SER A 163 5.30 6.61 -7.88
N SER A 164 5.67 5.62 -7.08
CA SER A 164 5.15 5.48 -5.72
C SER A 164 6.19 5.08 -4.68
N PHE A 165 7.01 4.05 -4.94
CA PHE A 165 7.91 3.49 -3.94
C PHE A 165 9.10 4.41 -3.66
N ASP A 166 9.86 4.78 -4.67
CA ASP A 166 11.07 5.59 -4.51
C ASP A 166 10.77 6.98 -3.94
N PRO A 167 9.77 7.74 -4.45
CA PRO A 167 9.43 9.03 -3.84
C PRO A 167 8.91 8.91 -2.39
N ALA A 168 8.24 7.82 -2.03
CA ALA A 168 7.81 7.60 -0.65
C ALA A 168 8.99 7.31 0.28
N VAL A 169 9.93 6.47 -0.16
CA VAL A 169 11.15 6.13 0.60
C VAL A 169 12.03 7.37 0.76
N GLU A 170 12.25 8.14 -0.30
CA GLU A 170 13.03 9.39 -0.27
C GLU A 170 12.40 10.38 0.71
N GLN A 171 11.11 10.68 0.58
CA GLN A 171 10.42 11.59 1.50
C GLN A 171 10.41 11.09 2.94
N GLY A 172 10.26 9.76 3.14
CA GLY A 172 10.32 9.16 4.47
C GLY A 172 11.70 9.33 5.13
N ARG A 173 12.78 9.20 4.36
CA ARG A 173 14.16 9.47 4.83
C ARG A 173 14.37 10.94 5.18
N ASP A 174 13.89 11.85 4.33
CA ASP A 174 13.95 13.29 4.55
C ASP A 174 13.22 13.70 5.84
N ASP A 175 12.15 13.01 6.19
CA ASP A 175 11.42 13.19 7.44
C ASP A 175 12.02 12.43 8.62
N GLY A 176 13.04 11.61 8.40
CA GLY A 176 13.73 10.83 9.44
C GLY A 176 12.97 9.60 9.91
N LEU A 177 12.08 9.06 9.06
CA LEU A 177 11.22 7.92 9.39
C LEU A 177 11.93 6.59 9.19
N GLY A 178 11.65 5.63 10.07
CA GLY A 178 12.02 4.22 9.94
C GLY A 178 11.26 3.50 8.83
N ALA A 179 11.49 2.19 8.69
CA ALA A 179 10.91 1.40 7.62
C ALA A 179 9.36 1.39 7.64
N LEU A 180 8.73 1.37 8.82
CA LEU A 180 7.28 1.46 8.94
C LEU A 180 6.76 2.82 8.44
N GLY A 181 7.40 3.93 8.80
CA GLY A 181 7.00 5.25 8.33
C GLY A 181 7.15 5.40 6.82
N GLN A 182 8.24 4.89 6.25
CA GLN A 182 8.44 4.83 4.80
C GLN A 182 7.38 3.96 4.11
N PHE A 183 6.98 2.84 4.72
CA PHE A 183 5.88 2.00 4.23
C PHE A 183 4.53 2.73 4.28
N ILE A 184 4.23 3.43 5.38
CA ILE A 184 3.00 4.23 5.51
C ILE A 184 2.92 5.30 4.40
N TYR A 185 4.06 5.91 4.06
CA TYR A 185 4.15 6.84 2.94
C TYR A 185 3.94 6.15 1.59
N TYR A 186 4.60 5.01 1.36
CA TYR A 186 4.43 4.25 0.13
C TYR A 186 2.96 3.83 -0.09
N ASP A 187 2.32 3.30 0.93
CA ASP A 187 0.90 2.93 0.88
C ASP A 187 -0.03 4.15 0.63
N ALA A 188 0.36 5.32 1.13
CA ALA A 188 -0.36 6.56 0.84
C ALA A 188 -0.16 7.03 -0.61
N TYR A 189 1.05 6.88 -1.18
CA TYR A 189 1.29 7.15 -2.60
C TYR A 189 0.48 6.23 -3.52
N VAL A 190 0.39 4.93 -3.18
CA VAL A 190 -0.40 3.96 -3.95
C VAL A 190 -1.89 4.34 -3.94
N MET A 191 -2.45 4.62 -2.77
CA MET A 191 -3.87 4.88 -2.63
C MET A 191 -4.30 6.27 -3.14
N HIS A 192 -3.51 7.31 -2.84
CA HIS A 192 -3.90 8.71 -3.02
C HIS A 192 -3.15 9.42 -4.16
N GLY A 193 -2.09 8.80 -4.68
CA GLY A 193 -1.17 9.49 -5.60
C GLY A 193 -0.35 10.60 -4.92
N SER A 194 0.52 11.26 -5.69
CA SER A 194 1.44 12.28 -5.17
C SER A 194 0.78 13.64 -4.90
N ALA A 195 -0.22 14.02 -5.69
CA ALA A 195 -0.87 15.32 -5.66
C ALA A 195 -2.39 15.19 -5.70
N ASP A 196 -3.08 16.24 -5.28
CA ASP A 196 -4.53 16.30 -5.36
C ASP A 196 -4.99 16.15 -6.81
N SER A 197 -6.06 15.40 -7.01
CA SER A 197 -6.75 15.23 -8.29
C SER A 197 -8.26 15.29 -8.06
N ASP A 198 -9.07 15.24 -9.13
CA ASP A 198 -10.52 15.36 -9.03
C ASP A 198 -11.09 14.36 -8.01
N GLY A 199 -11.56 14.88 -6.88
CA GLY A 199 -12.17 14.13 -5.79
C GLY A 199 -11.21 13.37 -4.87
N THR A 200 -9.90 13.43 -5.10
CA THR A 200 -8.89 12.73 -4.28
C THR A 200 -7.90 13.71 -3.65
N VAL A 201 -7.64 13.53 -2.36
CA VAL A 201 -6.64 14.29 -1.60
C VAL A 201 -5.31 13.54 -1.68
N GLY A 202 -4.32 14.10 -2.40
CA GLY A 202 -3.02 13.47 -2.61
C GLY A 202 -2.09 13.51 -1.41
N PHE A 203 -1.03 12.68 -1.48
CA PHE A 203 -0.01 12.54 -0.44
C PHE A 203 0.54 13.88 0.09
N ARG A 204 0.85 14.84 -0.80
CA ARG A 204 1.42 16.13 -0.38
C ARG A 204 0.50 16.93 0.54
N THR A 205 -0.80 16.88 0.31
CA THR A 205 -1.79 17.55 1.16
C THR A 205 -1.99 16.81 2.47
N ILE A 206 -2.01 15.47 2.46
CA ILE A 206 -2.04 14.65 3.67
C ILE A 206 -0.82 14.94 4.55
N ARG A 207 0.40 14.91 3.97
CA ARG A 207 1.64 15.21 4.70
C ARG A 207 1.66 16.63 5.25
N ARG A 208 1.16 17.61 4.52
CA ARG A 208 1.02 18.99 5.03
C ARG A 208 0.11 19.06 6.24
N GLY A 209 -0.99 18.29 6.26
CA GLY A 209 -1.86 18.17 7.42
C GLY A 209 -1.14 17.58 8.64
N ALA A 210 -0.35 16.52 8.44
CA ALA A 210 0.45 15.91 9.48
C ALA A 210 1.49 16.88 10.07
N LEU A 211 2.23 17.60 9.19
CA LEU A 211 3.23 18.60 9.59
C LEU A 211 2.65 19.80 10.35
N ALA A 212 1.36 20.10 10.17
CA ALA A 212 0.67 21.14 10.94
C ALA A 212 0.31 20.66 12.36
N ALA A 213 0.25 19.35 12.59
CA ALA A 213 -0.14 18.75 13.87
C ALA A 213 1.05 18.24 14.69
N ALA A 214 2.11 17.76 14.03
CA ALA A 214 3.31 17.20 14.68
C ALA A 214 4.57 17.41 13.84
N GLU A 215 5.72 17.61 14.51
CA GLU A 215 7.02 17.66 13.84
C GLU A 215 7.55 16.25 13.55
N PRO A 216 8.15 16.00 12.38
CA PRO A 216 8.79 14.72 12.06
C PRO A 216 10.14 14.57 12.81
N PRO A 217 10.70 13.34 12.89
CA PRO A 217 11.99 13.09 13.54
C PRO A 217 13.12 13.96 13.01
N SER A 218 13.19 14.24 11.70
CA SER A 218 14.20 15.12 11.11
C SER A 218 14.17 16.57 11.63
N ARG A 219 13.08 16.96 12.31
CA ARG A 219 12.93 18.26 12.98
C ARG A 219 12.88 18.15 14.50
N GLY A 220 13.26 16.98 15.05
CA GLY A 220 13.29 16.74 16.49
C GLY A 220 11.99 16.23 17.08
N GLY A 221 11.00 15.91 16.27
CA GLY A 221 9.75 15.29 16.70
C GLY A 221 9.90 13.81 17.05
N ASP A 222 8.88 13.26 17.71
CA ASP A 222 8.76 11.84 18.01
C ASP A 222 8.08 11.11 16.83
N GLU A 223 8.69 10.00 16.37
CA GLU A 223 8.21 9.28 15.17
C GLU A 223 6.79 8.76 15.36
N VAL A 224 6.46 8.16 16.51
CA VAL A 224 5.13 7.61 16.79
C VAL A 224 4.07 8.71 16.78
N THR A 225 4.38 9.85 17.38
CA THR A 225 3.49 11.03 17.40
C THR A 225 3.25 11.54 15.99
N TYR A 226 4.31 11.68 15.19
CA TYR A 226 4.21 12.13 13.82
C TYR A 226 3.43 11.15 12.92
N LEU A 227 3.70 9.85 13.03
CA LEU A 227 2.99 8.84 12.26
C LEU A 227 1.49 8.80 12.59
N ASN A 228 1.10 8.96 13.86
CA ASN A 228 -0.30 9.09 14.23
C ASN A 228 -0.94 10.33 13.61
N ALA A 229 -0.27 11.48 13.62
CA ALA A 229 -0.77 12.70 12.96
C ALA A 229 -0.92 12.50 11.44
N PHE A 230 0.01 11.78 10.79
CA PHE A 230 -0.09 11.45 9.38
C PHE A 230 -1.28 10.53 9.09
N LEU A 231 -1.49 9.50 9.91
CA LEU A 231 -2.62 8.57 9.78
C LEU A 231 -3.95 9.28 10.04
N ASP A 232 -4.03 10.23 10.98
CA ASP A 232 -5.22 11.06 11.19
C ASP A 232 -5.56 11.92 9.97
N ALA A 233 -4.54 12.57 9.40
CA ALA A 233 -4.71 13.36 8.17
C ALA A 233 -5.16 12.49 7.00
N ARG A 234 -4.68 11.25 6.93
CA ARG A 234 -5.02 10.27 5.91
C ARG A 234 -6.47 9.76 6.05
N VAL A 235 -6.91 9.45 7.28
CA VAL A 235 -8.32 9.12 7.57
C VAL A 235 -9.25 10.28 7.18
N ALA A 236 -8.86 11.51 7.52
CA ALA A 236 -9.62 12.69 7.13
C ALA A 236 -9.68 12.90 5.60
N ALA A 237 -8.65 12.50 4.87
CA ALA A 237 -8.64 12.51 3.40
C ALA A 237 -9.64 11.48 2.84
N ILE A 238 -9.57 10.22 3.31
CA ILE A 238 -10.47 9.14 2.90
C ILE A 238 -11.94 9.53 3.11
N HIS A 239 -12.28 10.14 4.25
CA HIS A 239 -13.66 10.55 4.52
C HIS A 239 -14.16 11.70 3.62
N LYS A 240 -13.28 12.39 2.90
CA LYS A 240 -13.67 13.39 1.90
C LYS A 240 -13.94 12.80 0.52
N GLU A 241 -13.50 11.59 0.28
CA GLU A 241 -13.63 10.93 -1.00
C GLU A 241 -14.99 10.19 -1.08
N PRO A 242 -15.87 10.52 -2.06
CA PRO A 242 -17.21 9.90 -2.13
C PRO A 242 -17.17 8.39 -2.37
N SER A 243 -16.10 7.88 -2.99
CA SER A 243 -15.93 6.48 -3.38
C SER A 243 -15.23 5.62 -2.32
N HIS A 244 -14.56 6.23 -1.34
CA HIS A 244 -13.81 5.52 -0.31
C HIS A 244 -14.36 5.87 1.08
N SER A 245 -14.65 4.86 1.89
CA SER A 245 -15.09 5.05 3.28
C SER A 245 -14.40 4.09 4.24
N ASP A 246 -13.78 3.03 3.73
CA ASP A 246 -13.09 2.03 4.56
C ASP A 246 -11.70 2.52 4.96
N THR A 247 -11.44 2.53 6.26
CA THR A 247 -10.16 2.93 6.85
C THR A 247 -9.41 1.75 7.48
N SER A 248 -9.84 0.51 7.24
CA SER A 248 -9.27 -0.68 7.89
C SER A 248 -7.77 -0.86 7.61
N ARG A 249 -7.29 -0.48 6.40
CA ARG A 249 -5.85 -0.48 6.07
C ARG A 249 -5.02 0.44 6.97
N ILE A 250 -5.68 1.43 7.60
CA ILE A 250 -5.08 2.32 8.59
C ILE A 250 -5.35 1.81 9.99
N GLU A 251 -6.63 1.69 10.37
CA GLU A 251 -7.03 1.49 11.77
C GLU A 251 -6.69 0.09 12.30
N THR A 252 -6.83 -0.95 11.46
CA THR A 252 -6.60 -2.34 11.85
C THR A 252 -5.32 -2.96 11.29
N ALA A 253 -4.49 -2.15 10.58
CA ALA A 253 -3.16 -2.52 10.12
C ALA A 253 -2.10 -1.51 10.59
N GLN A 254 -1.95 -0.36 9.93
CA GLN A 254 -0.84 0.57 10.17
C GLN A 254 -0.79 1.09 11.61
N ARG A 255 -1.93 1.48 12.20
CA ARG A 255 -1.99 1.89 13.63
C ARG A 255 -1.67 0.75 14.59
N VAL A 256 -1.95 -0.50 14.21
CA VAL A 256 -1.56 -1.66 15.01
C VAL A 256 -0.04 -1.72 15.11
N PHE A 257 0.65 -1.63 13.98
CA PHE A 257 2.11 -1.66 13.93
C PHE A 257 2.76 -0.49 14.68
N VAL A 258 2.21 0.73 14.53
CA VAL A 258 2.68 1.91 15.29
C VAL A 258 2.53 1.68 16.80
N ARG A 259 1.36 1.20 17.24
CA ARG A 259 1.06 0.93 18.66
C ARG A 259 1.94 -0.18 19.24
N GLU A 260 2.28 -1.18 18.45
CA GLU A 260 3.15 -2.28 18.84
C GLU A 260 4.64 -1.94 18.76
N GLY A 261 4.99 -0.74 18.29
CA GLY A 261 6.37 -0.28 18.16
C GLY A 261 7.15 -0.98 17.03
N ARG A 262 6.48 -1.54 16.02
CA ARG A 262 7.09 -2.22 14.86
C ARG A 262 7.69 -1.22 13.85
N LEU A 263 8.39 -0.22 14.34
CA LEU A 263 8.86 0.91 13.52
C LEU A 263 9.86 0.51 12.42
N GLN A 264 10.45 -0.66 12.54
CA GLN A 264 11.35 -1.23 11.53
C GLN A 264 10.69 -2.37 10.72
N LEU A 265 9.37 -2.53 10.77
CA LEU A 265 8.63 -3.64 10.12
C LEU A 265 9.19 -5.02 10.49
N GLU A 266 9.51 -5.20 11.78
CA GLU A 266 9.96 -6.51 12.28
C GLU A 266 8.79 -7.49 12.30
N THR A 267 9.01 -8.69 11.78
CA THR A 267 8.07 -9.80 11.89
C THR A 267 8.13 -10.45 13.28
N PRO A 268 7.10 -11.15 13.75
CA PRO A 268 5.83 -11.35 13.04
C PRO A 268 4.95 -10.10 12.99
N LEU A 269 4.17 -9.97 11.91
CA LEU A 269 3.17 -8.92 11.73
C LEU A 269 1.78 -9.57 11.57
N ASP A 270 0.83 -9.13 12.39
CA ASP A 270 -0.57 -9.55 12.35
C ASP A 270 -1.46 -8.33 12.14
N TRP A 271 -2.35 -8.38 11.16
CA TRP A 271 -3.27 -7.27 10.87
C TRP A 271 -4.58 -7.74 10.23
N LYS A 272 -5.51 -6.78 10.06
CA LYS A 272 -6.76 -6.99 9.34
C LYS A 272 -6.98 -5.88 8.32
N VAL A 273 -7.53 -6.27 7.16
CA VAL A 273 -8.03 -5.33 6.14
C VAL A 273 -9.35 -5.88 5.61
N TYR A 274 -10.37 -5.04 5.52
CA TYR A 274 -11.73 -5.39 5.07
C TYR A 274 -12.36 -6.57 5.84
N GLY A 275 -11.91 -6.81 7.08
CA GLY A 275 -12.35 -7.92 7.92
C GLY A 275 -11.53 -9.20 7.80
N ASP A 276 -10.72 -9.35 6.76
CA ASP A 276 -9.82 -10.48 6.57
C ASP A 276 -8.56 -10.34 7.43
N SER A 277 -8.08 -11.45 7.98
CA SER A 277 -6.88 -11.50 8.82
C SER A 277 -5.68 -11.96 8.01
N TYR A 278 -4.54 -11.30 8.21
CA TYR A 278 -3.27 -11.59 7.56
C TYR A 278 -2.16 -11.76 8.57
N HIS A 279 -1.13 -12.53 8.19
CA HIS A 279 0.05 -12.80 9.00
C HIS A 279 1.29 -12.91 8.12
N ILE A 280 2.40 -12.28 8.55
CA ILE A 280 3.75 -12.50 8.03
C ILE A 280 4.63 -12.87 9.21
N GLY A 281 5.26 -14.07 9.18
CA GLY A 281 6.13 -14.62 10.22
C GLY A 281 7.60 -14.63 9.86
#